data_fe451280c4e5922242004a2925fcd24e
#
_entry.id   fe451280c4e5922242004a2925fcd24e
#
_cell.length_a   1.000
_cell.length_b   1.000
_cell.length_c   1.000
_cell.angle_alpha   90.00
_cell.angle_beta   90.00
_cell.angle_gamma   90.00
#
_symmetry.space_group_name_H-M   'P 1'
#
loop_
_entity.id
_entity.type
_entity.pdbx_description
1 polymer ?
#
loop_
_entity_poly.entity_id
_entity_poly.type
_entity_poly.pdbx_seq_one_letter_code
_entity_poly.pdbx_strand_id
1 'polypeptide(L)'
;ALNNLLPMVQVAEALAQKYDVVVTNPPYMGASGMSTTLSDFVKKNYPDSKSDLFAVFIEKCGTMLKSNRFLSMITMHAWMFLSGFEKLRNNLRGYTKISMAHLGARGFEEISGEVVQTAAFIIRRGILSDYCASYVRLVAGMSQQEKQEMFLSEVKRYFVKEANFDSIPGHRISYWIDGEKIFGHSVIGDNFVSGGRNKTHNNELYVRGWWEIGKSKFEWRHYDNGGASRKWFGNCLDIVNWSESAKTFYASHGGLLRDNVCQQMGISWNGISGSIYCFKLKRPEFAFSSSSPTIVTSNINEVYSTIGLLNSCVAPYILNAINPTLQLNVGEVLSFPVVQGYSQDNIIMIVKDNIDMAQSDWNAFEISWDFEKHPFIRLKNSMKFTSIDGSSKMES
;
A
#
# COMPACT_ATOMS: atom_id res chain seq x y z
N ALA A 1 13.60 4.52 -53.10
CA ALA A 1 12.84 5.41 -52.20
C ALA A 1 11.39 4.92 -52.00
N LEU A 2 10.65 4.60 -53.08
CA LEU A 2 9.24 4.21 -53.01
C LEU A 2 9.02 2.91 -52.20
N ASN A 3 9.87 1.89 -52.40
CA ASN A 3 9.81 0.60 -51.69
C ASN A 3 10.02 0.72 -50.17
N ASN A 4 10.68 1.77 -49.68
CA ASN A 4 10.84 2.01 -48.23
C ASN A 4 9.72 2.89 -47.65
N LEU A 5 9.03 3.65 -48.49
CA LEU A 5 7.92 4.51 -48.05
C LEU A 5 6.60 3.72 -47.88
N LEU A 6 6.35 2.73 -48.75
CA LEU A 6 5.13 1.96 -48.76
C LEU A 6 4.83 1.27 -47.40
N PRO A 7 5.79 0.55 -46.76
CA PRO A 7 5.57 -0.04 -45.44
C PRO A 7 5.27 1.02 -44.36
N MET A 8 5.92 2.19 -44.43
CA MET A 8 5.69 3.30 -43.48
C MET A 8 4.28 3.88 -43.61
N VAL A 9 3.81 4.04 -44.87
CA VAL A 9 2.43 4.51 -45.14
C VAL A 9 1.41 3.50 -44.67
N GLN A 10 1.63 2.20 -44.92
CA GLN A 10 0.75 1.13 -44.44
C GLN A 10 0.65 1.08 -42.90
N VAL A 11 1.78 1.25 -42.21
CA VAL A 11 1.79 1.35 -40.74
C VAL A 11 1.05 2.59 -40.26
N ALA A 12 1.27 3.74 -40.92
CA ALA A 12 0.59 4.99 -40.58
C ALA A 12 -0.93 4.87 -40.80
N GLU A 13 -1.36 4.25 -41.88
CA GLU A 13 -2.77 3.97 -42.18
C GLU A 13 -3.36 3.04 -41.10
N ALA A 14 -2.70 1.95 -40.77
CA ALA A 14 -3.13 1.02 -39.71
C ALA A 14 -3.25 1.71 -38.35
N LEU A 15 -2.37 2.64 -38.01
CA LEU A 15 -2.42 3.39 -36.76
C LEU A 15 -3.46 4.52 -36.74
N ALA A 16 -3.87 5.01 -37.92
CA ALA A 16 -4.84 6.13 -38.05
C ALA A 16 -6.28 5.63 -38.12
N GLN A 17 -6.53 4.44 -38.67
CA GLN A 17 -7.88 3.90 -38.85
C GLN A 17 -8.52 3.52 -37.51
N LYS A 18 -9.86 3.36 -37.52
CA LYS A 18 -10.66 2.91 -36.38
C LYS A 18 -11.13 1.49 -36.56
N TYR A 19 -11.14 0.73 -35.48
CA TYR A 19 -11.40 -0.70 -35.45
C TYR A 19 -12.70 -1.04 -34.73
N ASP A 20 -13.29 -2.17 -35.10
CA ASP A 20 -14.44 -2.73 -34.39
C ASP A 20 -13.98 -3.47 -33.13
N VAL A 21 -12.80 -4.10 -33.18
CA VAL A 21 -12.19 -4.79 -32.04
C VAL A 21 -10.69 -4.53 -32.04
N VAL A 22 -10.17 -4.25 -30.85
CA VAL A 22 -8.73 -4.19 -30.58
C VAL A 22 -8.41 -5.20 -29.49
N VAL A 23 -7.47 -6.11 -29.76
CA VAL A 23 -7.03 -7.14 -28.79
C VAL A 23 -5.51 -7.10 -28.70
N THR A 24 -4.97 -7.05 -27.49
CA THR A 24 -3.51 -7.08 -27.29
C THR A 24 -3.11 -7.50 -25.88
N ASN A 25 -1.88 -8.01 -25.76
CA ASN A 25 -1.14 -8.13 -24.51
C ASN A 25 0.03 -7.14 -24.60
N PRO A 26 -0.09 -5.94 -24.00
CA PRO A 26 0.94 -4.90 -24.09
C PRO A 26 2.17 -5.25 -23.25
N PRO A 27 3.33 -4.64 -23.52
CA PRO A 27 4.50 -4.82 -22.68
C PRO A 27 4.28 -4.21 -21.30
N TYR A 28 4.77 -4.90 -20.25
CA TYR A 28 4.76 -4.45 -18.86
C TYR A 28 6.10 -3.77 -18.56
N MET A 29 6.12 -2.46 -18.67
CA MET A 29 7.35 -1.66 -18.51
C MET A 29 7.03 -0.39 -17.73
N GLY A 30 7.40 -0.38 -16.47
CA GLY A 30 7.28 0.80 -15.61
C GLY A 30 8.17 1.95 -16.10
N ALA A 31 7.85 3.16 -15.67
CA ALA A 31 8.55 4.38 -16.10
C ALA A 31 10.07 4.34 -15.91
N SER A 32 10.57 3.62 -14.91
CA SER A 32 12.02 3.44 -14.67
C SER A 32 12.72 2.55 -15.70
N GLY A 33 12.00 1.71 -16.42
CA GLY A 33 12.51 0.84 -17.47
C GLY A 33 12.49 1.47 -18.87
N MET A 34 11.83 2.62 -19.03
CA MET A 34 11.73 3.30 -20.33
C MET A 34 13.02 4.05 -20.66
N SER A 35 13.42 4.02 -21.94
CA SER A 35 14.46 4.93 -22.45
C SER A 35 14.03 6.40 -22.27
N THR A 36 14.99 7.31 -22.21
CA THR A 36 14.71 8.75 -22.08
C THR A 36 13.74 9.24 -23.16
N THR A 37 13.96 8.87 -24.41
CA THR A 37 13.09 9.26 -25.55
C THR A 37 11.65 8.75 -25.37
N LEU A 38 11.48 7.49 -24.95
CA LEU A 38 10.15 6.91 -24.72
C LEU A 38 9.48 7.56 -23.49
N SER A 39 10.23 7.76 -22.42
CA SER A 39 9.72 8.41 -21.20
C SER A 39 9.22 9.82 -21.47
N ASP A 40 9.96 10.62 -22.24
CA ASP A 40 9.58 11.98 -22.59
C ASP A 40 8.35 12.01 -23.52
N PHE A 41 8.31 11.10 -24.49
CA PHE A 41 7.14 10.92 -25.35
C PHE A 41 5.89 10.57 -24.56
N VAL A 42 5.99 9.59 -23.66
CA VAL A 42 4.87 9.13 -22.83
C VAL A 42 4.40 10.22 -21.87
N LYS A 43 5.31 10.92 -21.19
CA LYS A 43 4.98 12.03 -20.30
C LYS A 43 4.24 13.17 -21.02
N LYS A 44 4.63 13.44 -22.26
CA LYS A 44 4.02 14.52 -23.08
C LYS A 44 2.66 14.14 -23.62
N ASN A 45 2.49 12.92 -24.13
CA ASN A 45 1.30 12.52 -24.89
C ASN A 45 0.29 11.72 -24.07
N TYR A 46 0.71 11.08 -22.98
CA TYR A 46 -0.10 10.22 -22.11
C TYR A 46 0.13 10.52 -20.63
N PRO A 47 -0.07 11.77 -20.16
CA PRO A 47 0.27 12.17 -18.79
C PRO A 47 -0.50 11.41 -17.72
N ASP A 48 -1.68 10.89 -18.04
CA ASP A 48 -2.59 10.20 -17.11
C ASP A 48 -2.26 8.71 -16.95
N SER A 49 -1.54 8.13 -17.92
CA SER A 49 -1.15 6.70 -17.94
C SER A 49 0.37 6.49 -17.95
N LYS A 50 1.16 7.54 -17.79
CA LYS A 50 2.64 7.55 -17.92
C LYS A 50 3.41 6.64 -16.98
N SER A 51 2.75 6.08 -15.96
CA SER A 51 3.41 5.28 -14.92
C SER A 51 3.89 3.91 -15.43
N ASP A 52 3.19 3.35 -16.43
CA ASP A 52 3.56 2.08 -17.04
C ASP A 52 3.07 2.01 -18.50
N LEU A 53 3.81 1.30 -19.33
CA LEU A 53 3.52 1.23 -20.75
C LEU A 53 2.21 0.50 -21.06
N PHE A 54 1.84 -0.54 -20.28
CA PHE A 54 0.55 -1.20 -20.46
C PHE A 54 -0.63 -0.22 -20.29
N ALA A 55 -0.51 0.74 -19.38
CA ALA A 55 -1.53 1.75 -19.14
C ALA A 55 -1.66 2.72 -20.31
N VAL A 56 -0.52 3.11 -20.90
CA VAL A 56 -0.49 3.90 -22.16
C VAL A 56 -1.20 3.15 -23.29
N PHE A 57 -1.01 1.82 -23.37
CA PHE A 57 -1.69 1.00 -24.37
C PHE A 57 -3.20 0.93 -24.14
N ILE A 58 -3.68 0.85 -22.89
CA ILE A 58 -5.13 0.92 -22.59
C ILE A 58 -5.70 2.22 -23.15
N GLU A 59 -5.07 3.36 -22.89
CA GLU A 59 -5.50 4.67 -23.36
C GLU A 59 -5.45 4.76 -24.89
N LYS A 60 -4.30 4.43 -25.50
CA LYS A 60 -4.11 4.49 -26.95
C LYS A 60 -5.07 3.57 -27.71
N CYS A 61 -5.17 2.31 -27.33
CA CYS A 61 -6.04 1.34 -28.00
C CYS A 61 -7.51 1.70 -27.83
N GLY A 62 -7.91 2.28 -26.69
CA GLY A 62 -9.25 2.83 -26.53
C GLY A 62 -9.56 3.92 -27.54
N THR A 63 -8.59 4.77 -27.92
CA THR A 63 -8.79 5.78 -28.96
C THR A 63 -8.87 5.21 -30.37
N MET A 64 -8.37 3.99 -30.61
CA MET A 64 -8.43 3.31 -31.92
C MET A 64 -9.79 2.65 -32.20
N LEU A 65 -10.67 2.57 -31.22
CA LEU A 65 -11.99 1.97 -31.40
C LEU A 65 -12.95 2.92 -32.13
N LYS A 66 -13.83 2.36 -32.95
CA LYS A 66 -15.08 3.01 -33.33
C LYS A 66 -16.00 3.14 -32.12
N SER A 67 -17.00 4.01 -32.18
CA SER A 67 -18.02 4.13 -31.13
C SER A 67 -18.77 2.79 -30.96
N ASN A 68 -19.06 2.43 -29.71
CA ASN A 68 -19.77 1.21 -29.33
C ASN A 68 -19.03 -0.11 -29.66
N ARG A 69 -17.71 -0.08 -29.80
CA ARG A 69 -16.86 -1.22 -30.12
C ARG A 69 -15.95 -1.61 -28.96
N PHE A 70 -15.21 -2.71 -29.10
CA PHE A 70 -14.66 -3.45 -27.97
C PHE A 70 -13.12 -3.42 -27.95
N LEU A 71 -12.58 -3.25 -26.77
CA LEU A 71 -11.17 -3.43 -26.44
C LEU A 71 -11.06 -4.63 -25.49
N SER A 72 -10.20 -5.59 -25.82
CA SER A 72 -9.85 -6.70 -24.94
C SER A 72 -8.35 -6.71 -24.69
N MET A 73 -7.97 -6.80 -23.43
CA MET A 73 -6.55 -6.87 -23.04
C MET A 73 -6.33 -7.81 -21.87
N ILE A 74 -5.10 -8.33 -21.81
CA ILE A 74 -4.53 -8.86 -20.58
C ILE A 74 -3.40 -7.91 -20.16
N THR A 75 -3.46 -7.39 -18.92
CA THR A 75 -2.48 -6.42 -18.41
C THR A 75 -2.14 -6.73 -16.96
N MET A 76 -1.14 -6.04 -16.41
CA MET A 76 -1.02 -5.98 -14.95
C MET A 76 -2.30 -5.39 -14.34
N HIS A 77 -2.73 -5.93 -13.18
CA HIS A 77 -3.94 -5.48 -12.49
C HIS A 77 -3.77 -4.15 -11.75
N ALA A 78 -2.54 -3.65 -11.63
CA ALA A 78 -2.19 -2.46 -10.84
C ALA A 78 -3.04 -1.21 -11.15
N TRP A 79 -3.46 -1.03 -12.41
CA TRP A 79 -4.31 0.08 -12.82
C TRP A 79 -5.71 0.07 -12.19
N MET A 80 -6.17 -1.09 -11.73
CA MET A 80 -7.46 -1.22 -11.06
C MET A 80 -7.46 -0.53 -9.68
N PHE A 81 -6.30 -0.44 -9.01
CA PHE A 81 -6.21 -0.12 -7.58
C PHE A 81 -5.28 1.05 -7.25
N LEU A 82 -4.09 1.12 -7.84
CA LEU A 82 -3.08 2.09 -7.44
C LEU A 82 -3.50 3.54 -7.74
N SER A 83 -3.17 4.44 -6.82
CA SER A 83 -3.46 5.88 -6.94
C SER A 83 -2.80 6.52 -8.17
N GLY A 84 -1.65 6.03 -8.60
CA GLY A 84 -0.97 6.49 -9.81
C GLY A 84 -1.76 6.31 -11.11
N PHE A 85 -2.79 5.46 -11.10
CA PHE A 85 -3.68 5.22 -12.26
C PHE A 85 -5.11 5.77 -12.06
N GLU A 86 -5.33 6.59 -11.05
CA GLU A 86 -6.66 7.17 -10.78
C GLU A 86 -7.21 7.97 -11.98
N LYS A 87 -6.36 8.78 -12.61
CA LYS A 87 -6.74 9.54 -13.80
C LYS A 87 -7.11 8.64 -14.98
N LEU A 88 -6.37 7.55 -15.19
CA LEU A 88 -6.71 6.54 -16.20
C LEU A 88 -8.08 5.93 -15.89
N ARG A 89 -8.35 5.53 -14.63
CA ARG A 89 -9.67 5.01 -14.24
C ARG A 89 -10.80 6.00 -14.48
N ASN A 90 -10.57 7.29 -14.19
CA ASN A 90 -11.53 8.35 -14.47
C ASN A 90 -11.79 8.51 -15.99
N ASN A 91 -10.75 8.43 -16.83
CA ASN A 91 -10.90 8.45 -18.29
C ASN A 91 -11.71 7.24 -18.79
N LEU A 92 -11.53 6.07 -18.15
CA LEU A 92 -12.26 4.85 -18.49
C LEU A 92 -13.73 4.85 -18.04
N ARG A 93 -14.22 5.86 -17.32
CA ARG A 93 -15.66 6.04 -17.04
C ARG A 93 -16.49 6.28 -18.31
N GLY A 94 -15.86 6.75 -19.38
CA GLY A 94 -16.48 6.84 -20.71
C GLY A 94 -16.65 5.50 -21.43
N TYR A 95 -16.22 4.41 -20.83
CA TYR A 95 -16.29 3.05 -21.35
C TYR A 95 -17.13 2.16 -20.43
N THR A 96 -17.95 1.30 -21.02
CA THR A 96 -18.64 0.25 -20.26
C THR A 96 -17.71 -0.94 -20.07
N LYS A 97 -17.44 -1.36 -18.83
CA LYS A 97 -16.79 -2.63 -18.54
C LYS A 97 -17.76 -3.76 -18.83
N ILE A 98 -17.35 -4.74 -19.62
CA ILE A 98 -18.22 -5.86 -20.04
C ILE A 98 -17.93 -7.08 -19.16
N SER A 99 -16.68 -7.50 -19.11
CA SER A 99 -16.25 -8.62 -18.28
C SER A 99 -14.80 -8.50 -17.89
N MET A 100 -14.45 -9.14 -16.77
CA MET A 100 -13.08 -9.18 -16.27
C MET A 100 -12.79 -10.52 -15.57
N ALA A 101 -11.67 -11.14 -15.93
CA ALA A 101 -11.08 -12.24 -15.21
C ALA A 101 -9.84 -11.73 -14.45
N HIS A 102 -9.94 -11.64 -13.13
CA HIS A 102 -8.85 -11.19 -12.28
C HIS A 102 -7.96 -12.38 -11.94
N LEU A 103 -6.89 -12.56 -12.71
CA LEU A 103 -6.00 -13.71 -12.64
C LEU A 103 -5.06 -13.66 -11.42
N GLY A 104 -4.64 -12.48 -11.02
CA GLY A 104 -3.63 -12.32 -9.95
C GLY A 104 -2.25 -12.79 -10.38
N ALA A 105 -1.45 -13.26 -9.43
CA ALA A 105 -0.14 -13.85 -9.68
C ALA A 105 -0.24 -15.17 -10.47
N ARG A 106 0.86 -15.57 -11.10
CA ARG A 106 0.94 -16.86 -11.85
C ARG A 106 -0.10 -17.00 -12.96
N GLY A 107 -0.46 -15.89 -13.60
CA GLY A 107 -1.29 -15.90 -14.80
C GLY A 107 -0.54 -16.37 -16.04
N PHE A 108 0.79 -16.39 -16.01
CA PHE A 108 1.70 -16.90 -17.05
C PHE A 108 2.69 -17.89 -16.44
N GLU A 109 2.94 -19.01 -17.09
CA GLU A 109 3.85 -20.07 -16.60
C GLU A 109 5.31 -19.61 -16.59
N GLU A 110 5.70 -18.84 -17.59
CA GLU A 110 7.09 -18.40 -17.81
C GLU A 110 7.51 -17.27 -16.85
N ILE A 111 6.56 -16.57 -16.24
CA ILE A 111 6.83 -15.48 -15.32
C ILE A 111 6.77 -16.01 -13.89
N SER A 112 7.93 -16.40 -13.36
CA SER A 112 8.05 -16.84 -11.97
C SER A 112 7.89 -15.66 -11.00
N GLY A 113 7.10 -15.87 -9.94
CA GLY A 113 7.00 -14.94 -8.81
C GLY A 113 5.63 -14.28 -8.63
N GLU A 114 5.46 -13.68 -7.48
CA GLU A 114 4.22 -13.01 -7.05
C GLU A 114 4.13 -11.55 -7.54
N VAL A 115 5.18 -11.06 -8.21
CA VAL A 115 5.33 -9.63 -8.56
C VAL A 115 4.40 -9.23 -9.71
N VAL A 116 4.23 -10.11 -10.71
CA VAL A 116 3.37 -9.82 -11.87
C VAL A 116 1.97 -10.40 -11.63
N GLN A 117 1.06 -9.54 -11.24
CA GLN A 117 -0.35 -9.88 -11.07
C GLN A 117 -1.18 -9.31 -12.21
N THR A 118 -1.99 -10.13 -12.85
CA THR A 118 -2.66 -9.78 -14.10
C THR A 118 -4.18 -9.83 -14.02
N ALA A 119 -4.81 -9.11 -14.94
CA ALA A 119 -6.25 -9.17 -15.21
C ALA A 119 -6.49 -9.15 -16.72
N ALA A 120 -7.38 -10.02 -17.18
CA ALA A 120 -7.91 -10.00 -18.55
C ALA A 120 -9.28 -9.33 -18.53
N PHE A 121 -9.52 -8.38 -19.43
CA PHE A 121 -10.75 -7.60 -19.43
C PHE A 121 -11.26 -7.27 -20.84
N ILE A 122 -12.56 -7.01 -20.90
CA ILE A 122 -13.24 -6.50 -22.09
C ILE A 122 -13.96 -5.22 -21.69
N ILE A 123 -13.69 -4.13 -22.41
CA ILE A 123 -14.41 -2.86 -22.28
C ILE A 123 -15.00 -2.46 -23.62
N ARG A 124 -16.11 -1.72 -23.59
CA ARG A 124 -16.80 -1.18 -24.75
C ARG A 124 -16.69 0.35 -24.74
N ARG A 125 -16.30 0.94 -25.85
CA ARG A 125 -16.30 2.39 -26.01
C ARG A 125 -17.73 2.92 -26.04
N GLY A 126 -18.08 3.74 -25.06
CA GLY A 126 -19.42 4.29 -24.84
C GLY A 126 -20.12 3.63 -23.67
N ILE A 127 -21.07 4.35 -23.10
CA ILE A 127 -21.77 4.01 -21.87
C ILE A 127 -23.04 3.20 -22.23
N LEU A 128 -23.24 2.08 -21.51
CA LEU A 128 -24.50 1.36 -21.43
C LEU A 128 -25.08 1.62 -20.03
N SER A 129 -26.18 2.36 -19.98
CA SER A 129 -26.87 2.63 -18.72
C SER A 129 -27.30 1.33 -18.06
N ASP A 130 -27.14 1.23 -16.74
CA ASP A 130 -27.56 0.09 -15.92
C ASP A 130 -26.93 -1.28 -16.25
N TYR A 131 -25.87 -1.30 -17.05
CA TYR A 131 -25.19 -2.54 -17.37
C TYR A 131 -24.44 -3.09 -16.14
N CYS A 132 -24.65 -4.38 -15.87
CA CYS A 132 -23.92 -5.12 -14.83
C CYS A 132 -22.77 -5.90 -15.47
N ALA A 133 -21.55 -5.45 -15.25
CA ALA A 133 -20.36 -6.14 -15.72
C ALA A 133 -20.10 -7.41 -14.91
N SER A 134 -19.60 -8.45 -15.59
CA SER A 134 -19.25 -9.74 -14.96
C SER A 134 -17.79 -9.77 -14.55
N TYR A 135 -17.52 -10.11 -13.29
CA TYR A 135 -16.17 -10.25 -12.74
C TYR A 135 -15.97 -11.65 -12.16
N VAL A 136 -14.83 -12.26 -12.47
CA VAL A 136 -14.41 -13.54 -11.91
C VAL A 136 -13.08 -13.36 -11.18
N ARG A 137 -13.00 -13.77 -9.90
CA ARG A 137 -11.79 -13.65 -9.08
C ARG A 137 -11.04 -14.97 -9.02
N LEU A 138 -9.90 -15.04 -9.69
CA LEU A 138 -9.07 -16.24 -9.83
C LEU A 138 -7.73 -16.14 -9.09
N VAL A 139 -7.60 -15.15 -8.22
CA VAL A 139 -6.32 -14.83 -7.54
C VAL A 139 -5.85 -15.93 -6.59
N ALA A 140 -6.76 -16.80 -6.11
CA ALA A 140 -6.44 -17.91 -5.22
C ALA A 140 -5.80 -19.10 -5.94
N GLY A 141 -6.00 -19.24 -7.25
CA GLY A 141 -5.42 -20.34 -8.03
C GLY A 141 -3.91 -20.21 -8.13
N MET A 142 -3.20 -21.28 -7.85
CA MET A 142 -1.73 -21.31 -7.78
C MET A 142 -1.08 -21.74 -9.10
N SER A 143 -1.88 -22.20 -10.08
CA SER A 143 -1.44 -22.60 -11.42
C SER A 143 -2.43 -22.13 -12.48
N GLN A 144 -2.03 -22.16 -13.75
CA GLN A 144 -2.93 -21.86 -14.86
C GLN A 144 -4.08 -22.87 -14.92
N GLN A 145 -3.79 -24.15 -14.68
CA GLN A 145 -4.81 -25.21 -14.68
C GLN A 145 -5.86 -24.96 -13.59
N GLU A 146 -5.44 -24.68 -12.36
CA GLU A 146 -6.38 -24.35 -11.27
C GLU A 146 -7.22 -23.11 -11.61
N LYS A 147 -6.63 -22.06 -12.19
CA LYS A 147 -7.38 -20.87 -12.61
C LYS A 147 -8.39 -21.20 -13.72
N GLN A 148 -8.04 -22.07 -14.65
CA GLN A 148 -8.96 -22.54 -15.69
C GLN A 148 -10.11 -23.35 -15.09
N GLU A 149 -9.82 -24.29 -14.20
CA GLU A 149 -10.83 -25.08 -13.49
C GLU A 149 -11.76 -24.17 -12.66
N MET A 150 -11.20 -23.21 -11.93
CA MET A 150 -11.97 -22.19 -11.21
C MET A 150 -12.85 -21.35 -12.15
N PHE A 151 -12.35 -20.96 -13.32
CA PHE A 151 -13.11 -20.17 -14.29
C PHE A 151 -14.27 -20.94 -14.90
N LEU A 152 -14.09 -22.25 -15.17
CA LEU A 152 -15.07 -23.14 -15.76
C LEU A 152 -16.06 -23.71 -14.74
N SER A 153 -15.66 -23.78 -13.46
CA SER A 153 -16.52 -24.22 -12.36
C SER A 153 -17.51 -23.11 -11.96
N GLU A 154 -18.42 -23.44 -11.04
CA GLU A 154 -19.35 -22.46 -10.44
C GLU A 154 -18.70 -21.50 -9.45
N VAL A 155 -17.45 -21.06 -9.70
CA VAL A 155 -16.81 -20.03 -8.89
C VAL A 155 -17.67 -18.77 -8.88
N LYS A 156 -17.77 -18.17 -7.71
CA LYS A 156 -18.56 -16.96 -7.48
C LYS A 156 -18.23 -15.88 -8.53
N ARG A 157 -19.21 -15.59 -9.38
CA ARG A 157 -19.19 -14.45 -10.29
C ARG A 157 -19.81 -13.24 -9.60
N TYR A 158 -19.19 -12.10 -9.78
CA TYR A 158 -19.71 -10.83 -9.29
C TYR A 158 -20.32 -10.09 -10.47
N PHE A 159 -21.53 -9.57 -10.30
CA PHE A 159 -22.21 -8.73 -11.28
C PHE A 159 -22.35 -7.35 -10.67
N VAL A 160 -21.61 -6.38 -11.21
CA VAL A 160 -21.43 -5.07 -10.58
C VAL A 160 -21.69 -3.97 -11.59
N LYS A 161 -22.49 -2.98 -11.19
CA LYS A 161 -22.67 -1.74 -11.96
C LYS A 161 -21.50 -0.79 -11.73
N GLU A 162 -21.20 0.05 -12.73
CA GLU A 162 -20.13 1.06 -12.64
C GLU A 162 -20.31 1.99 -11.44
N ALA A 163 -21.54 2.36 -11.10
CA ALA A 163 -21.87 3.21 -9.95
C ALA A 163 -21.34 2.70 -8.60
N ASN A 164 -21.17 1.38 -8.44
CA ASN A 164 -20.58 0.84 -7.21
C ASN A 164 -19.14 1.33 -6.98
N PHE A 165 -18.40 1.67 -8.03
CA PHE A 165 -17.03 2.15 -7.92
C PHE A 165 -16.96 3.66 -7.62
N ASP A 166 -18.05 4.41 -7.80
CA ASP A 166 -18.11 5.85 -7.53
C ASP A 166 -17.91 6.17 -6.05
N SER A 167 -18.39 5.31 -5.17
CA SER A 167 -18.22 5.45 -3.71
C SER A 167 -16.86 4.98 -3.20
N ILE A 168 -16.11 4.21 -4.00
CA ILE A 168 -14.78 3.72 -3.61
C ILE A 168 -13.73 4.79 -3.89
N PRO A 169 -12.92 5.20 -2.88
CA PRO A 169 -11.90 6.23 -3.05
C PRO A 169 -10.98 5.97 -4.26
N GLY A 170 -10.80 6.98 -5.11
CA GLY A 170 -10.00 6.87 -6.34
C GLY A 170 -10.62 5.98 -7.42
N HIS A 171 -11.92 5.72 -7.36
CA HIS A 171 -12.68 4.94 -8.34
C HIS A 171 -12.07 3.56 -8.60
N ARG A 172 -11.63 2.86 -7.52
CA ARG A 172 -10.97 1.56 -7.60
C ARG A 172 -11.95 0.46 -8.00
N ILE A 173 -11.48 -0.48 -8.82
CA ILE A 173 -12.32 -1.56 -9.35
C ILE A 173 -12.32 -2.75 -8.37
N SER A 174 -12.79 -2.52 -7.16
CA SER A 174 -12.91 -3.52 -6.10
C SER A 174 -14.30 -4.15 -6.13
N TYR A 175 -14.58 -4.89 -7.19
CA TYR A 175 -15.87 -5.46 -7.55
C TYR A 175 -16.42 -6.50 -6.53
N TRP A 176 -15.61 -6.93 -5.55
CA TRP A 176 -16.00 -7.94 -4.55
C TRP A 176 -16.60 -7.33 -3.27
N ILE A 177 -16.68 -6.00 -3.19
CA ILE A 177 -17.26 -5.26 -2.06
C ILE A 177 -18.42 -4.39 -2.51
N ASP A 178 -19.28 -4.07 -1.55
CA ASP A 178 -20.30 -3.04 -1.68
C ASP A 178 -19.67 -1.70 -1.28
N GLY A 179 -19.32 -0.90 -2.27
CA GLY A 179 -18.59 0.35 -2.07
C GLY A 179 -19.40 1.37 -1.27
N GLU A 180 -20.70 1.49 -1.53
CA GLU A 180 -21.57 2.44 -0.85
C GLU A 180 -21.69 2.13 0.64
N LYS A 181 -21.89 0.84 1.01
CA LYS A 181 -21.96 0.44 2.40
C LYS A 181 -20.66 0.62 3.18
N ILE A 182 -19.53 0.47 2.52
CA ILE A 182 -18.23 0.52 3.20
C ILE A 182 -17.66 1.94 3.22
N PHE A 183 -17.76 2.69 2.12
CA PHE A 183 -17.10 4.00 1.95
C PHE A 183 -18.05 5.20 2.05
N GLY A 184 -19.35 4.97 2.33
CA GLY A 184 -20.32 6.04 2.55
C GLY A 184 -20.17 6.80 3.89
N HIS A 185 -19.00 6.68 4.55
CA HIS A 185 -18.73 7.21 5.89
C HIS A 185 -17.52 8.16 5.86
N SER A 186 -17.26 8.83 7.02
CA SER A 186 -16.01 9.57 7.23
C SER A 186 -14.79 8.67 7.08
N VAL A 187 -13.64 9.26 6.77
CA VAL A 187 -12.38 8.55 6.54
C VAL A 187 -11.32 9.00 7.56
N ILE A 188 -10.27 8.18 7.72
CA ILE A 188 -9.14 8.54 8.61
C ILE A 188 -8.55 9.90 8.23
N GLY A 189 -8.51 10.25 6.93
CA GLY A 189 -7.99 11.51 6.43
C GLY A 189 -8.74 12.76 6.88
N ASP A 190 -9.93 12.63 7.46
CA ASP A 190 -10.67 13.77 8.03
C ASP A 190 -9.98 14.30 9.30
N ASN A 191 -9.30 13.42 10.07
CA ASN A 191 -8.66 13.74 11.33
C ASN A 191 -7.14 13.61 11.31
N PHE A 192 -6.58 12.93 10.31
CA PHE A 192 -5.15 12.70 10.16
C PHE A 192 -4.59 13.31 8.89
N VAL A 193 -3.31 13.67 8.96
CA VAL A 193 -2.56 14.14 7.81
C VAL A 193 -1.31 13.28 7.58
N SER A 194 -0.79 13.32 6.36
CA SER A 194 0.48 12.68 6.04
C SER A 194 1.60 13.27 6.89
N GLY A 195 2.36 12.40 7.55
CA GLY A 195 3.57 12.81 8.26
C GLY A 195 4.72 13.24 7.35
N GLY A 196 4.68 12.92 6.07
CA GLY A 196 5.84 13.08 5.18
C GLY A 196 6.88 11.98 5.41
N ARG A 197 8.15 12.34 5.35
CA ARG A 197 9.28 11.43 5.61
C ARG A 197 10.58 12.20 5.77
N ASN A 198 11.55 11.63 6.48
CA ASN A 198 12.94 12.08 6.43
C ASN A 198 13.72 11.22 5.41
N LYS A 199 14.45 11.87 4.53
CA LYS A 199 15.40 11.23 3.61
C LYS A 199 16.80 11.69 3.92
N THR A 200 17.64 10.78 4.32
CA THR A 200 19.05 11.05 4.61
C THR A 200 19.89 11.14 3.35
N HIS A 201 19.43 10.55 2.23
CA HIS A 201 20.17 10.34 0.99
C HIS A 201 21.48 9.55 1.14
N ASN A 202 21.93 9.31 2.37
CA ASN A 202 23.07 8.46 2.71
C ASN A 202 22.87 7.87 4.12
N ASN A 203 22.22 6.71 4.18
CA ASN A 203 21.96 6.05 5.46
C ASN A 203 23.25 5.60 6.15
N GLU A 204 24.27 5.20 5.41
CA GLU A 204 25.56 4.77 5.98
C GLU A 204 26.24 5.88 6.78
N LEU A 205 26.04 7.13 6.38
CA LEU A 205 26.61 8.30 7.09
C LEU A 205 25.70 8.78 8.23
N TYR A 206 24.39 8.79 8.04
CA TYR A 206 23.45 9.50 8.90
C TYR A 206 22.57 8.62 9.77
N VAL A 207 22.58 7.29 9.60
CA VAL A 207 21.79 6.34 10.40
C VAL A 207 22.71 5.39 11.13
N ARG A 208 22.40 5.10 12.39
CA ARG A 208 23.14 4.17 13.25
C ARG A 208 22.17 3.35 14.09
N GLY A 209 22.61 2.16 14.52
CA GLY A 209 22.01 1.52 15.67
C GLY A 209 22.23 2.38 16.93
N TRP A 210 21.23 2.51 17.78
CA TRP A 210 21.32 3.36 18.95
C TRP A 210 22.51 2.98 19.87
N TRP A 211 22.89 1.72 19.91
CA TRP A 211 24.02 1.19 20.70
C TRP A 211 25.39 1.63 20.20
N GLU A 212 25.50 2.03 18.94
CA GLU A 212 26.76 2.53 18.36
C GLU A 212 27.13 3.93 18.89
N ILE A 213 26.12 4.71 19.25
CA ILE A 213 26.30 6.13 19.65
C ILE A 213 26.15 6.31 21.17
N GLY A 214 25.35 5.48 21.83
CA GLY A 214 24.98 5.61 23.24
C GLY A 214 23.89 6.68 23.47
N LYS A 215 23.33 6.64 24.71
CA LYS A 215 22.15 7.44 25.08
C LYS A 215 22.41 8.94 25.28
N SER A 216 23.65 9.42 25.26
CA SER A 216 24.04 10.75 25.74
C SER A 216 24.16 11.83 24.66
N LYS A 217 23.80 11.55 23.41
CA LYS A 217 24.01 12.52 22.33
C LYS A 217 22.70 13.14 21.85
N PHE A 218 22.47 14.40 22.25
CA PHE A 218 21.31 15.22 21.89
C PHE A 218 21.13 15.46 20.37
N GLU A 219 22.11 15.17 19.57
CA GLU A 219 22.10 15.35 18.11
C GLU A 219 21.52 14.15 17.36
N TRP A 220 21.03 13.12 18.06
CA TRP A 220 20.47 11.91 17.45
C TRP A 220 19.02 11.73 17.88
N ARG A 221 18.17 11.37 16.94
CA ARG A 221 16.74 11.05 17.16
C ARG A 221 16.42 9.60 16.79
N HIS A 222 15.48 9.01 17.48
CA HIS A 222 14.92 7.74 17.06
C HIS A 222 14.41 7.84 15.62
N TYR A 223 14.69 6.81 14.84
CA TYR A 223 14.37 6.76 13.43
C TYR A 223 13.60 5.48 13.09
N ASP A 224 12.31 5.61 12.82
CA ASP A 224 11.52 4.50 12.32
C ASP A 224 11.86 4.25 10.84
N ASN A 225 12.60 3.20 10.61
CA ASN A 225 13.14 2.85 9.29
C ASN A 225 12.56 1.53 8.74
N GLY A 226 11.41 1.11 9.25
CA GLY A 226 10.77 -0.16 8.93
C GLY A 226 11.23 -1.28 9.85
N GLY A 227 11.33 -2.50 9.35
CA GLY A 227 11.75 -3.68 10.09
C GLY A 227 10.72 -4.81 10.07
N ALA A 228 10.74 -5.67 11.08
CA ALA A 228 9.80 -6.79 11.20
C ALA A 228 8.36 -6.32 11.37
N SER A 229 7.39 -7.14 10.95
CA SER A 229 5.97 -6.86 11.15
C SER A 229 5.62 -6.95 12.64
N ARG A 230 5.34 -5.80 13.28
CA ARG A 230 4.94 -5.69 14.67
C ARG A 230 3.71 -4.80 14.81
N LYS A 231 2.71 -5.30 15.52
CA LYS A 231 1.54 -4.52 15.94
C LYS A 231 1.86 -3.73 17.20
N TRP A 232 1.20 -2.61 17.40
CA TRP A 232 1.15 -1.80 18.60
C TRP A 232 2.43 -1.03 18.91
N PHE A 233 3.58 -1.71 19.05
CA PHE A 233 4.87 -1.11 19.40
C PHE A 233 6.06 -1.95 18.90
N GLY A 234 7.23 -1.31 18.64
CA GLY A 234 8.50 -1.98 18.31
C GLY A 234 9.24 -1.38 17.11
N ASN A 235 10.33 -2.03 16.72
CA ASN A 235 11.26 -1.59 15.66
C ASN A 235 11.97 -0.25 15.95
N CYS A 236 12.25 0.04 17.21
CA CYS A 236 12.94 1.27 17.64
C CYS A 236 14.45 1.00 17.76
N LEU A 237 15.09 0.56 16.67
CA LEU A 237 16.51 0.18 16.65
C LEU A 237 17.39 1.30 16.14
N ASP A 238 16.94 2.04 15.14
CA ASP A 238 17.73 3.02 14.45
C ASP A 238 17.60 4.41 15.08
N ILE A 239 18.67 5.18 14.97
CA ILE A 239 18.72 6.62 15.24
C ILE A 239 19.28 7.34 14.02
N VAL A 240 18.82 8.55 13.80
CA VAL A 240 19.26 9.41 12.70
C VAL A 240 19.94 10.66 13.25
N ASN A 241 21.03 11.07 12.61
CA ASN A 241 21.72 12.30 12.95
C ASN A 241 20.78 13.50 12.73
N TRP A 242 20.58 14.30 13.78
CA TRP A 242 19.68 15.45 13.82
C TRP A 242 20.41 16.75 14.14
N SER A 243 21.76 16.78 13.96
CA SER A 243 22.55 17.99 14.07
C SER A 243 22.13 19.03 13.02
N GLU A 244 22.45 20.29 13.26
CA GLU A 244 22.11 21.37 12.33
C GLU A 244 22.73 21.16 10.96
N SER A 245 23.95 20.62 10.89
CA SER A 245 24.61 20.29 9.62
C SER A 245 23.89 19.20 8.86
N ALA A 246 23.43 18.13 9.56
CA ALA A 246 22.68 17.05 8.96
C ALA A 246 21.30 17.53 8.46
N LYS A 247 20.59 18.32 9.28
CA LYS A 247 19.29 18.91 8.89
C LYS A 247 19.43 19.83 7.67
N THR A 248 20.47 20.65 7.62
CA THR A 248 20.77 21.48 6.45
C THR A 248 20.99 20.65 5.19
N PHE A 249 21.73 19.54 5.32
CA PHE A 249 21.92 18.60 4.20
C PHE A 249 20.61 17.98 3.75
N TYR A 250 19.78 17.46 4.67
CA TYR A 250 18.47 16.89 4.32
C TYR A 250 17.57 17.93 3.64
N ALA A 251 17.53 19.16 4.17
CA ALA A 251 16.72 20.24 3.61
C ALA A 251 17.14 20.60 2.18
N SER A 252 18.46 20.73 1.93
CA SER A 252 19.00 21.08 0.60
C SER A 252 18.67 20.01 -0.47
N HIS A 253 18.42 18.77 -0.05
CA HIS A 253 18.04 17.65 -0.93
C HIS A 253 16.52 17.32 -0.86
N GLY A 254 15.71 18.19 -0.24
CA GLY A 254 14.25 18.01 -0.13
C GLY A 254 13.83 16.81 0.73
N GLY A 255 14.69 16.42 1.69
CA GLY A 255 14.50 15.25 2.55
C GLY A 255 14.20 15.54 4.03
N LEU A 256 14.21 16.81 4.47
CA LEU A 256 14.01 17.12 5.88
C LEU A 256 12.54 16.95 6.30
N LEU A 257 12.33 16.15 7.34
CA LEU A 257 11.04 16.03 8.00
C LEU A 257 10.76 17.29 8.85
N ARG A 258 9.55 17.83 8.78
CA ARG A 258 9.16 19.03 9.51
C ARG A 258 9.06 18.76 11.01
N ASP A 259 9.60 19.67 11.84
CA ASP A 259 9.64 19.50 13.30
C ASP A 259 8.25 19.38 13.94
N ASN A 260 7.27 20.15 13.46
CA ASN A 260 5.90 20.06 13.96
C ASN A 260 5.28 18.66 13.78
N VAL A 261 5.70 17.91 12.75
CA VAL A 261 5.28 16.53 12.52
C VAL A 261 6.03 15.57 13.46
N CYS A 262 7.31 15.81 13.70
CA CYS A 262 8.08 15.03 14.67
C CYS A 262 7.47 15.06 16.07
N GLN A 263 6.95 16.21 16.49
CA GLN A 263 6.38 16.40 17.84
C GLN A 263 4.98 15.79 18.01
N GLN A 264 4.29 15.46 16.93
CA GLN A 264 2.96 14.88 17.02
C GLN A 264 3.02 13.36 17.24
N MET A 265 2.03 12.83 17.93
CA MET A 265 1.77 11.41 17.95
C MET A 265 1.15 10.97 16.63
N GLY A 266 1.30 9.70 16.30
CA GLY A 266 0.76 9.19 15.06
C GLY A 266 0.79 7.68 14.98
N ILE A 267 0.58 7.18 13.78
CA ILE A 267 0.51 5.77 13.44
C ILE A 267 1.51 5.52 12.31
N SER A 268 2.35 4.52 12.47
CA SER A 268 3.28 4.07 11.44
C SER A 268 3.08 2.59 11.12
N TRP A 269 3.55 2.19 9.94
CA TRP A 269 3.53 0.81 9.48
C TRP A 269 4.68 0.56 8.51
N ASN A 270 4.95 -0.71 8.19
CA ASN A 270 5.89 -1.04 7.13
C ASN A 270 5.23 -0.78 5.76
N GLY A 271 5.85 0.04 4.92
CA GLY A 271 5.32 0.39 3.60
C GLY A 271 5.16 -0.79 2.65
N ILE A 272 5.93 -1.87 2.87
CA ILE A 272 5.85 -3.12 2.12
C ILE A 272 5.66 -4.26 3.11
N SER A 273 4.68 -5.13 2.87
CA SER A 273 4.42 -6.33 3.67
C SER A 273 4.00 -7.49 2.77
N GLY A 274 4.58 -8.65 3.01
CA GLY A 274 4.19 -9.90 2.30
C GLY A 274 2.97 -10.60 2.90
N SER A 275 2.42 -10.07 4.01
CA SER A 275 1.31 -10.66 4.74
C SER A 275 0.32 -9.59 5.21
N ILE A 276 -0.03 -9.60 6.49
CA ILE A 276 -0.93 -8.62 7.09
C ILE A 276 -0.15 -7.36 7.46
N TYR A 277 -0.69 -6.19 7.16
CA TYR A 277 -0.14 -4.93 7.65
C TYR A 277 -0.31 -4.82 9.17
N CYS A 278 0.75 -4.34 9.82
CA CYS A 278 0.82 -4.15 11.26
C CYS A 278 1.02 -2.67 11.54
N PHE A 279 0.11 -2.10 12.31
CA PHE A 279 0.14 -0.68 12.67
C PHE A 279 0.63 -0.51 14.10
N LYS A 280 1.53 0.46 14.29
CA LYS A 280 2.18 0.73 15.57
C LYS A 280 2.13 2.21 15.93
N LEU A 281 2.25 2.49 17.21
CA LEU A 281 2.29 3.84 17.74
C LEU A 281 3.59 4.54 17.32
N LYS A 282 3.48 5.69 16.68
CA LYS A 282 4.57 6.64 16.47
C LYS A 282 4.57 7.61 17.65
N ARG A 283 5.63 7.57 18.46
CA ARG A 283 5.82 8.50 19.59
C ARG A 283 6.26 9.89 19.12
N PRO A 284 6.00 10.95 19.92
CA PRO A 284 6.63 12.25 19.70
C PRO A 284 8.16 12.12 19.55
N GLU A 285 8.77 13.05 18.84
CA GLU A 285 10.22 13.12 18.59
C GLU A 285 10.81 12.03 17.67
N PHE A 286 10.03 11.01 17.30
CA PHE A 286 10.51 10.02 16.33
C PHE A 286 10.48 10.59 14.92
N ALA A 287 11.63 10.57 14.26
CA ALA A 287 11.71 10.71 12.81
C ALA A 287 11.40 9.37 12.13
N PHE A 288 11.04 9.39 10.85
CA PHE A 288 10.69 8.19 10.10
C PHE A 288 11.06 8.32 8.61
N SER A 289 11.38 7.18 8.02
CA SER A 289 11.79 7.05 6.63
C SER A 289 10.60 6.79 5.69
N SER A 290 10.88 6.64 4.41
CA SER A 290 9.90 6.17 3.43
C SER A 290 9.51 4.70 3.62
N SER A 291 10.33 3.90 4.30
CA SER A 291 10.03 2.50 4.62
C SER A 291 9.01 2.35 5.75
N SER A 292 8.79 3.42 6.52
CA SER A 292 7.82 3.50 7.61
C SER A 292 6.84 4.66 7.35
N PRO A 293 5.90 4.51 6.40
CA PRO A 293 4.87 5.52 6.17
C PRO A 293 4.14 5.85 7.46
N THR A 294 3.82 7.12 7.65
CA THR A 294 3.29 7.62 8.93
C THR A 294 2.18 8.64 8.69
N ILE A 295 1.13 8.56 9.50
CA ILE A 295 0.08 9.58 9.63
C ILE A 295 0.11 10.15 11.05
N VAL A 296 -0.20 11.44 11.18
CA VAL A 296 -0.18 12.15 12.45
C VAL A 296 -1.45 12.97 12.65
N THR A 297 -1.77 13.21 13.93
CA THR A 297 -2.86 14.11 14.35
C THR A 297 -2.50 14.78 15.67
N SER A 298 -3.15 15.91 15.96
CA SER A 298 -3.06 16.57 17.27
C SER A 298 -3.95 15.92 18.34
N ASN A 299 -4.90 15.06 17.94
CA ASN A 299 -5.81 14.40 18.87
C ASN A 299 -5.32 12.98 19.22
N ILE A 300 -4.80 12.83 20.44
CA ILE A 300 -4.25 11.54 20.91
C ILE A 300 -5.29 10.43 21.01
N ASN A 301 -6.53 10.74 21.31
CA ASN A 301 -7.60 9.74 21.41
C ASN A 301 -7.90 9.14 20.03
N GLU A 302 -7.85 9.97 18.99
CA GLU A 302 -7.97 9.49 17.60
C GLU A 302 -6.82 8.54 17.23
N VAL A 303 -5.61 8.76 17.74
CA VAL A 303 -4.49 7.83 17.49
C VAL A 303 -4.81 6.44 18.04
N TYR A 304 -5.28 6.36 19.28
CA TYR A 304 -5.57 5.06 19.90
C TYR A 304 -6.75 4.34 19.23
N SER A 305 -7.88 5.03 19.00
CA SER A 305 -9.04 4.42 18.34
C SER A 305 -8.70 3.96 16.91
N THR A 306 -7.93 4.74 16.17
CA THR A 306 -7.53 4.42 14.80
C THR A 306 -6.53 3.26 14.74
N ILE A 307 -5.56 3.18 15.67
CA ILE A 307 -4.67 2.00 15.78
C ILE A 307 -5.49 0.74 16.06
N GLY A 308 -6.47 0.81 16.94
CA GLY A 308 -7.39 -0.30 17.23
C GLY A 308 -8.13 -0.76 15.97
N LEU A 309 -8.71 0.18 15.24
CA LEU A 309 -9.41 -0.10 13.98
C LEU A 309 -8.48 -0.76 12.95
N LEU A 310 -7.31 -0.18 12.70
CA LEU A 310 -6.35 -0.66 11.69
C LEU A 310 -5.70 -2.00 12.04
N ASN A 311 -5.61 -2.36 13.34
CA ASN A 311 -5.12 -3.66 13.79
C ASN A 311 -6.23 -4.71 13.99
N SER A 312 -7.50 -4.34 13.75
CA SER A 312 -8.64 -5.24 13.85
C SER A 312 -8.65 -6.31 12.75
N CYS A 313 -9.48 -7.35 12.92
CA CYS A 313 -9.68 -8.39 11.91
C CYS A 313 -10.41 -7.88 10.64
N VAL A 314 -11.10 -6.75 10.71
CA VAL A 314 -11.82 -6.15 9.57
C VAL A 314 -10.88 -5.33 8.67
N ALA A 315 -9.84 -4.73 9.24
CA ALA A 315 -8.95 -3.85 8.50
C ALA A 315 -8.29 -4.52 7.26
N PRO A 316 -7.77 -5.75 7.33
CA PRO A 316 -7.19 -6.41 6.16
C PRO A 316 -8.18 -6.56 4.99
N TYR A 317 -9.46 -6.80 5.28
CA TYR A 317 -10.51 -6.91 4.27
C TYR A 317 -10.73 -5.58 3.53
N ILE A 318 -10.83 -4.49 4.28
CA ILE A 318 -11.02 -3.14 3.73
C ILE A 318 -9.76 -2.66 3.03
N LEU A 319 -8.58 -2.84 3.64
CA LEU A 319 -7.30 -2.47 3.02
C LEU A 319 -7.08 -3.22 1.70
N ASN A 320 -7.41 -4.51 1.64
CA ASN A 320 -7.34 -5.28 0.39
C ASN A 320 -8.29 -4.75 -0.68
N ALA A 321 -9.43 -4.18 -0.28
CA ALA A 321 -10.35 -3.53 -1.22
C ALA A 321 -9.81 -2.17 -1.72
N ILE A 322 -9.10 -1.44 -0.86
CA ILE A 322 -8.45 -0.18 -1.22
C ILE A 322 -7.19 -0.46 -2.07
N ASN A 323 -6.35 -1.39 -1.64
CA ASN A 323 -5.10 -1.71 -2.30
C ASN A 323 -4.69 -3.18 -2.04
N PRO A 324 -4.88 -4.08 -3.00
CA PRO A 324 -4.49 -5.49 -2.89
C PRO A 324 -3.02 -5.75 -3.21
N THR A 325 -2.19 -4.72 -3.37
CA THR A 325 -0.76 -4.86 -3.65
C THR A 325 0.06 -4.98 -2.36
N LEU A 326 1.33 -5.37 -2.50
CA LEU A 326 2.25 -5.52 -1.36
C LEU A 326 2.70 -4.20 -0.73
N GLN A 327 2.41 -3.05 -1.36
CA GLN A 327 2.84 -1.74 -0.90
C GLN A 327 1.62 -0.93 -0.44
N LEU A 328 1.62 -0.49 0.83
CA LEU A 328 0.57 0.36 1.42
C LEU A 328 1.12 1.76 1.66
N ASN A 329 0.61 2.72 0.91
CA ASN A 329 1.01 4.13 1.02
C ASN A 329 0.07 4.91 1.95
N VAL A 330 0.48 6.12 2.31
CA VAL A 330 -0.28 7.01 3.21
C VAL A 330 -1.68 7.31 2.66
N GLY A 331 -1.81 7.55 1.35
CA GLY A 331 -3.11 7.88 0.74
C GLY A 331 -4.15 6.78 0.89
N GLU A 332 -3.74 5.51 0.81
CA GLU A 332 -4.64 4.38 1.02
C GLU A 332 -5.15 4.31 2.47
N VAL A 333 -4.26 4.53 3.45
CA VAL A 333 -4.64 4.53 4.87
C VAL A 333 -5.52 5.75 5.20
N LEU A 334 -5.22 6.93 4.67
CA LEU A 334 -6.06 8.11 4.86
C LEU A 334 -7.47 7.94 4.26
N SER A 335 -7.62 7.13 3.21
CA SER A 335 -8.92 6.83 2.60
C SER A 335 -9.67 5.68 3.29
N PHE A 336 -9.14 5.11 4.36
CA PHE A 336 -9.81 4.05 5.12
C PHE A 336 -11.04 4.59 5.85
N PRO A 337 -12.22 3.93 5.73
CA PRO A 337 -13.47 4.41 6.32
C PRO A 337 -13.47 4.23 7.85
N VAL A 338 -14.08 5.19 8.53
CA VAL A 338 -14.28 5.18 9.98
C VAL A 338 -15.77 5.13 10.28
N VAL A 339 -16.20 4.11 10.99
CA VAL A 339 -17.60 4.00 11.44
C VAL A 339 -17.79 4.89 12.67
N GLN A 340 -18.78 5.80 12.62
CA GLN A 340 -19.16 6.62 13.76
C GLN A 340 -20.08 5.85 14.70
N GLY A 341 -19.98 6.10 16.02
CA GLY A 341 -20.99 5.69 16.99
C GLY A 341 -20.67 4.49 17.87
N TYR A 342 -19.42 4.01 17.90
CA TYR A 342 -19.00 3.03 18.92
C TYR A 342 -18.35 3.71 20.14
N SER A 343 -18.42 3.07 21.30
CA SER A 343 -17.83 3.59 22.54
C SER A 343 -16.30 3.68 22.43
N GLN A 344 -15.78 4.88 22.15
CA GLN A 344 -14.36 5.12 21.98
C GLN A 344 -13.54 4.82 23.25
N ASP A 345 -14.10 5.05 24.43
CA ASP A 345 -13.37 4.92 25.70
C ASP A 345 -12.90 3.48 25.96
N ASN A 346 -13.77 2.50 25.75
CA ASN A 346 -13.42 1.09 25.92
C ASN A 346 -12.35 0.64 24.91
N ILE A 347 -12.45 1.12 23.68
CA ILE A 347 -11.46 0.81 22.65
C ILE A 347 -10.12 1.42 22.99
N ILE A 348 -10.10 2.69 23.40
CA ILE A 348 -8.89 3.40 23.82
C ILE A 348 -8.18 2.66 24.97
N MET A 349 -8.95 2.19 25.96
CA MET A 349 -8.39 1.42 27.07
C MET A 349 -7.73 0.12 26.60
N ILE A 350 -8.46 -0.69 25.82
CA ILE A 350 -7.93 -1.96 25.28
C ILE A 350 -6.69 -1.71 24.41
N VAL A 351 -6.67 -0.65 23.61
CA VAL A 351 -5.54 -0.32 22.75
C VAL A 351 -4.32 0.12 23.57
N LYS A 352 -4.52 0.92 24.62
CA LYS A 352 -3.44 1.29 25.54
C LYS A 352 -2.83 0.05 26.20
N ASP A 353 -3.66 -0.86 26.71
CA ASP A 353 -3.18 -2.10 27.32
C ASP A 353 -2.35 -2.94 26.32
N ASN A 354 -2.80 -3.03 25.06
CA ASN A 354 -2.06 -3.74 24.02
C ASN A 354 -0.72 -3.05 23.69
N ILE A 355 -0.69 -1.72 23.65
CA ILE A 355 0.54 -0.96 23.43
C ILE A 355 1.51 -1.18 24.60
N ASP A 356 1.03 -1.10 25.84
CA ASP A 356 1.84 -1.28 27.04
C ASP A 356 2.42 -2.70 27.12
N MET A 357 1.62 -3.72 26.79
CA MET A 357 2.10 -5.10 26.69
C MET A 357 3.17 -5.26 25.60
N ALA A 358 2.93 -4.71 24.40
CA ALA A 358 3.89 -4.79 23.30
C ALA A 358 5.19 -4.01 23.60
N GLN A 359 5.08 -2.88 24.30
CA GLN A 359 6.22 -2.10 24.75
C GLN A 359 7.00 -2.83 25.83
N SER A 360 6.31 -3.44 26.78
CA SER A 360 6.94 -4.26 27.83
C SER A 360 7.67 -5.47 27.25
N ASP A 361 7.07 -6.15 26.26
CA ASP A 361 7.73 -7.24 25.53
C ASP A 361 8.97 -6.73 24.80
N TRP A 362 8.85 -5.63 24.05
CA TRP A 362 9.98 -5.04 23.34
C TRP A 362 11.12 -4.64 24.27
N ASN A 363 10.80 -4.02 25.41
CA ASN A 363 11.75 -3.54 26.41
C ASN A 363 12.35 -4.69 27.26
N ALA A 364 11.87 -5.91 27.10
CA ALA A 364 12.46 -7.09 27.73
C ALA A 364 13.77 -7.56 27.06
N PHE A 365 14.09 -7.02 25.89
CA PHE A 365 15.28 -7.40 25.11
C PHE A 365 16.31 -6.27 25.08
N GLU A 366 17.59 -6.62 25.09
CA GLU A 366 18.74 -5.72 25.09
C GLU A 366 18.83 -4.83 23.84
N ILE A 367 18.14 -5.19 22.79
CA ILE A 367 18.02 -4.38 21.56
C ILE A 367 17.12 -3.15 21.73
N SER A 368 16.33 -3.08 22.81
CA SER A 368 15.50 -1.91 23.09
C SER A 368 16.32 -0.79 23.68
N TRP A 369 16.07 0.45 23.22
CA TRP A 369 16.59 1.66 23.86
C TRP A 369 16.20 1.79 25.34
N ASP A 370 14.97 1.38 25.68
CA ASP A 370 14.41 1.47 27.01
C ASP A 370 14.67 0.18 27.85
N PHE A 371 15.54 -0.72 27.37
CA PHE A 371 15.94 -1.91 28.14
C PHE A 371 16.65 -1.50 29.44
N GLU A 372 16.15 -2.00 30.53
CA GLU A 372 16.73 -1.82 31.87
C GLU A 372 17.26 -3.13 32.43
N LYS A 373 16.44 -4.17 32.32
CA LYS A 373 16.70 -5.44 33.01
C LYS A 373 15.92 -6.59 32.39
N HIS A 374 16.59 -7.72 32.18
CA HIS A 374 15.95 -8.91 31.65
C HIS A 374 14.82 -9.40 32.59
N PRO A 375 13.67 -9.86 32.07
CA PRO A 375 12.52 -10.32 32.87
C PRO A 375 12.87 -11.36 33.94
N PHE A 376 13.72 -12.33 33.63
CA PHE A 376 14.17 -13.35 34.62
C PHE A 376 14.88 -12.73 35.84
N ILE A 377 15.59 -11.63 35.66
CA ILE A 377 16.22 -10.94 36.75
C ILE A 377 15.21 -10.16 37.61
N ARG A 378 14.15 -9.60 36.96
CA ARG A 378 13.04 -8.97 37.69
C ARG A 378 12.30 -10.00 38.53
N LEU A 379 11.95 -11.15 37.95
CA LEU A 379 11.27 -12.25 38.64
C LEU A 379 12.10 -12.83 39.78
N LYS A 380 13.41 -12.99 39.61
CA LYS A 380 14.30 -13.47 40.67
C LYS A 380 14.23 -12.61 41.93
N ASN A 381 14.06 -11.30 41.80
CA ASN A 381 13.97 -10.40 42.95
C ASN A 381 12.60 -10.38 43.62
N SER A 382 11.55 -10.87 42.95
CA SER A 382 10.18 -11.01 43.49
C SER A 382 9.93 -12.38 44.10
N MET A 383 10.75 -13.40 43.80
CA MET A 383 10.66 -14.73 44.36
C MET A 383 11.56 -14.88 45.60
N LYS A 384 10.98 -15.22 46.73
CA LYS A 384 11.75 -15.64 47.89
C LYS A 384 12.20 -17.07 47.65
N PHE A 385 13.51 -17.25 47.40
CA PHE A 385 14.11 -18.56 47.43
C PHE A 385 14.44 -18.92 48.88
N THR A 386 13.83 -19.94 49.43
CA THR A 386 14.31 -20.55 50.67
C THR A 386 15.60 -21.32 50.36
N SER A 387 16.62 -21.14 51.19
CA SER A 387 17.95 -21.80 51.05
C SER A 387 17.81 -23.29 50.98
N ILE A 388 18.53 -23.87 50.07
CA ILE A 388 18.44 -25.27 49.72
C ILE A 388 19.43 -26.05 50.58
N ASP A 389 18.90 -26.91 51.41
CA ASP A 389 19.59 -28.16 51.80
C ASP A 389 19.03 -29.26 50.88
N GLY A 390 19.52 -29.35 49.66
CA GLY A 390 19.29 -30.48 48.77
C GLY A 390 17.88 -30.67 48.18
N SER A 391 16.90 -29.86 48.52
CA SER A 391 15.54 -29.89 47.94
C SER A 391 14.99 -28.48 47.81
N SER A 392 14.89 -27.96 46.57
CA SER A 392 14.30 -26.68 46.26
C SER A 392 12.77 -26.79 46.24
N LYS A 393 12.08 -26.11 47.14
CA LYS A 393 10.65 -25.75 46.92
C LYS A 393 10.55 -24.30 46.53
N MET A 394 9.88 -24.06 45.44
CA MET A 394 9.48 -22.74 44.94
C MET A 394 8.13 -22.43 45.60
N GLU A 395 8.08 -21.44 46.49
CA GLU A 395 6.80 -20.87 46.98
C GLU A 395 6.53 -19.57 46.23
N SER A 396 5.36 -19.53 45.60
CA SER A 396 4.83 -18.39 44.84
C SER A 396 4.17 -17.35 45.74
#